data_97dbb94fc018d62d6c865a82d1583b0d
#
_entry.id   97dbb94fc018d62d6c865a82d1583b0d
#
_cell.length_a   1.000
_cell.length_b   1.000
_cell.length_c   1.000
_cell.angle_alpha   90.00
_cell.angle_beta   90.00
_cell.angle_gamma   90.00
#
_symmetry.space_group_name_H-M   'P 1'
#
loop_
_entity.id
_entity.type
_entity.pdbx_description
1 polymer ?
#
loop_
_entity_poly.entity_id
_entity_poly.type
_entity_poly.pdbx_seq_one_letter_code
_entity_poly.pdbx_strand_id
1 'polypeptide(L)'
;MDGLPVTELVDLPFASKVRGEYLGQDVGVMHACGHDTHIAMLMGAAEALAGMREDLHGTVKFIFQPAEEGSPPGEEGGAELMVKEGVMEGVDVVFGLHIGAGTYVGTIEYKPMGMMAAVDDFRIVLKGKQAHGSAPWLGIDPIVTSAQIINNLQTIVSRSLRLTKAAAVVTVGSIHGGVRSNIIPEELEMLGTIRTFDPEMRIQLHKRFRTIVNSTATSNGAIAEIQLPYSAH
;
A
#
# COMPACT_ATOMS: atom_id res chain seq x y z
N MET A 1 -0.61 -15.47 -4.13
CA MET A 1 0.47 -15.79 -5.08
C MET A 1 0.03 -15.33 -6.45
N ASP A 2 0.24 -14.06 -6.71
CA ASP A 2 -0.57 -13.30 -7.66
C ASP A 2 0.18 -13.03 -8.96
N GLY A 3 -0.51 -13.18 -10.10
CA GLY A 3 -0.09 -12.58 -11.35
C GLY A 3 -0.59 -11.15 -11.40
N LEU A 4 0.25 -10.23 -11.91
CA LEU A 4 -0.03 -8.80 -11.95
C LEU A 4 -0.37 -8.32 -13.36
N PRO A 5 -1.13 -7.23 -13.52
CA PRO A 5 -1.51 -6.66 -14.81
C PRO A 5 -0.33 -5.93 -15.47
N VAL A 6 0.77 -6.64 -15.70
CA VAL A 6 2.03 -6.16 -16.24
C VAL A 6 2.44 -6.99 -17.43
N THR A 7 2.90 -6.35 -18.52
CA THR A 7 3.45 -7.05 -19.68
C THR A 7 4.89 -7.45 -19.41
N GLU A 8 5.21 -8.72 -19.54
CA GLU A 8 6.59 -9.20 -19.41
C GLU A 8 7.41 -8.80 -20.64
N LEU A 9 8.50 -8.09 -20.40
CA LEU A 9 9.39 -7.56 -21.44
C LEU A 9 10.71 -8.35 -21.57
N VAL A 10 10.91 -9.37 -20.73
CA VAL A 10 12.12 -10.20 -20.76
C VAL A 10 12.08 -11.13 -21.97
N ASP A 11 13.18 -11.21 -22.69
CA ASP A 11 13.32 -12.13 -23.84
C ASP A 11 13.81 -13.49 -23.37
N LEU A 12 12.90 -14.28 -22.81
CA LEU A 12 13.14 -15.64 -22.34
C LEU A 12 12.10 -16.59 -22.96
N PRO A 13 12.48 -17.86 -23.24
CA PRO A 13 11.57 -18.81 -23.88
C PRO A 13 10.33 -19.15 -23.05
N PHE A 14 10.37 -18.90 -21.75
CA PHE A 14 9.27 -19.11 -20.81
C PHE A 14 8.61 -17.80 -20.33
N ALA A 15 8.97 -16.64 -20.91
CA ALA A 15 8.32 -15.38 -20.60
C ALA A 15 6.81 -15.43 -20.87
N SER A 16 6.02 -14.85 -19.98
CA SER A 16 4.57 -14.84 -20.10
C SER A 16 4.11 -14.13 -21.38
N LYS A 17 3.23 -14.76 -22.11
CA LYS A 17 2.49 -14.19 -23.25
C LYS A 17 1.00 -14.06 -22.94
N VAL A 18 0.62 -14.32 -21.69
CA VAL A 18 -0.76 -14.29 -21.23
C VAL A 18 -1.27 -12.86 -21.21
N ARG A 19 -2.50 -12.69 -21.63
CA ARG A 19 -3.23 -11.43 -21.53
C ARG A 19 -4.53 -11.66 -20.76
N GLY A 20 -5.00 -10.62 -20.07
CA GLY A 20 -6.22 -10.62 -19.30
C GLY A 20 -6.87 -9.24 -19.31
N GLU A 21 -8.06 -9.15 -18.75
CA GLU A 21 -8.75 -7.88 -18.55
C GLU A 21 -8.54 -7.40 -17.09
N TYR A 22 -8.13 -6.14 -16.93
CA TYR A 22 -8.04 -5.48 -15.64
C TYR A 22 -8.60 -4.06 -15.73
N LEU A 23 -9.60 -3.75 -14.90
CA LEU A 23 -10.32 -2.46 -14.92
C LEU A 23 -10.84 -2.07 -16.33
N GLY A 24 -11.36 -3.02 -17.08
CA GLY A 24 -11.88 -2.81 -18.44
C GLY A 24 -10.82 -2.63 -19.52
N GLN A 25 -9.54 -2.86 -19.22
CA GLN A 25 -8.44 -2.78 -20.16
C GLN A 25 -7.79 -4.14 -20.41
N ASP A 26 -7.43 -4.41 -21.68
CA ASP A 26 -6.64 -5.57 -22.03
C ASP A 26 -5.18 -5.35 -21.65
N VAL A 27 -4.67 -6.17 -20.75
CA VAL A 27 -3.32 -6.06 -20.16
C VAL A 27 -2.53 -7.35 -20.29
N GLY A 28 -1.20 -7.25 -20.30
CA GLY A 28 -0.35 -8.42 -20.10
C GLY A 28 -0.46 -8.91 -18.65
N VAL A 29 -0.20 -10.20 -18.41
CA VAL A 29 -0.21 -10.78 -17.07
C VAL A 29 1.10 -11.52 -16.83
N MET A 30 1.82 -11.14 -15.76
CA MET A 30 3.05 -11.82 -15.35
C MET A 30 3.20 -11.84 -13.83
N HIS A 31 4.09 -12.67 -13.31
CA HIS A 31 4.59 -12.56 -11.95
C HIS A 31 5.64 -11.43 -11.87
N ALA A 32 5.22 -10.22 -11.50
CA ALA A 32 6.11 -9.07 -11.39
C ALA A 32 6.64 -8.81 -9.96
N CYS A 33 6.14 -9.56 -8.96
CA CYS A 33 6.60 -9.49 -7.57
C CYS A 33 7.34 -10.75 -7.09
N GLY A 34 7.61 -11.70 -7.98
CA GLY A 34 8.38 -12.92 -7.68
C GLY A 34 7.62 -13.99 -6.89
N HIS A 35 6.29 -13.95 -6.86
CA HIS A 35 5.46 -14.94 -6.17
C HIS A 35 5.58 -16.35 -6.76
N ASP A 36 5.90 -16.48 -8.04
CA ASP A 36 6.25 -17.74 -8.70
C ASP A 36 7.47 -18.42 -8.06
N THR A 37 8.49 -17.65 -7.69
CA THR A 37 9.67 -18.17 -6.99
C THR A 37 9.33 -18.66 -5.59
N HIS A 38 8.40 -18.02 -4.88
CA HIS A 38 7.90 -18.46 -3.57
C HIS A 38 7.12 -19.75 -3.68
N ILE A 39 6.30 -19.92 -4.72
CA ILE A 39 5.60 -21.18 -5.00
C ILE A 39 6.63 -22.29 -5.21
N ALA A 40 7.62 -22.07 -6.06
CA ALA A 40 8.67 -23.06 -6.34
C ALA A 40 9.46 -23.44 -5.07
N MET A 41 9.86 -22.45 -4.26
CA MET A 41 10.55 -22.70 -2.99
C MET A 41 9.69 -23.49 -2.01
N LEU A 42 8.41 -23.18 -1.87
CA LEU A 42 7.52 -23.88 -0.96
C LEU A 42 7.23 -25.31 -1.42
N MET A 43 7.11 -25.54 -2.73
CA MET A 43 7.00 -26.89 -3.30
C MET A 43 8.26 -27.72 -3.04
N GLY A 44 9.45 -27.16 -3.24
CA GLY A 44 10.72 -27.81 -2.92
C GLY A 44 10.87 -28.12 -1.42
N ALA A 45 10.46 -27.20 -0.56
CA ALA A 45 10.44 -27.43 0.88
C ALA A 45 9.47 -28.57 1.26
N ALA A 46 8.30 -28.64 0.62
CA ALA A 46 7.33 -29.72 0.85
C ALA A 46 7.89 -31.08 0.46
N GLU A 47 8.55 -31.17 -0.68
CA GLU A 47 9.21 -32.40 -1.14
C GLU A 47 10.32 -32.85 -0.19
N ALA A 48 11.20 -31.93 0.21
CA ALA A 48 12.28 -32.20 1.14
C ALA A 48 11.77 -32.70 2.49
N LEU A 49 10.78 -32.01 3.07
CA LEU A 49 10.17 -32.37 4.36
C LEU A 49 9.38 -33.67 4.29
N ALA A 50 8.72 -33.97 3.17
CA ALA A 50 8.04 -35.25 2.96
C ALA A 50 9.05 -36.40 2.93
N GLY A 51 10.24 -36.20 2.36
CA GLY A 51 11.33 -37.18 2.34
C GLY A 51 11.92 -37.52 3.71
N MET A 52 11.79 -36.60 4.69
CA MET A 52 12.29 -36.77 6.05
C MET A 52 11.17 -36.83 7.12
N ARG A 53 10.00 -37.29 6.71
CA ARG A 53 8.78 -37.29 7.53
C ARG A 53 8.97 -38.01 8.89
N GLU A 54 9.73 -39.10 8.92
CA GLU A 54 9.98 -39.89 10.12
C GLU A 54 10.86 -39.14 11.16
N ASP A 55 11.62 -38.15 10.72
CA ASP A 55 12.49 -37.33 11.57
C ASP A 55 11.79 -36.05 12.06
N LEU A 56 10.57 -35.74 11.54
CA LEU A 56 9.85 -34.53 11.93
C LEU A 56 9.11 -34.74 13.25
N HIS A 57 9.39 -33.86 14.23
CA HIS A 57 8.68 -33.80 15.49
C HIS A 57 7.62 -32.67 15.44
N GLY A 58 6.41 -33.00 14.97
CA GLY A 58 5.30 -32.07 14.87
C GLY A 58 4.61 -32.11 13.51
N THR A 59 3.89 -31.04 13.20
CA THR A 59 3.11 -30.89 11.95
C THR A 59 3.59 -29.68 11.18
N VAL A 60 3.77 -29.84 9.87
CA VAL A 60 4.07 -28.72 8.97
C VAL A 60 2.84 -28.44 8.11
N LYS A 61 2.32 -27.21 8.19
CA LYS A 61 1.21 -26.72 7.38
C LYS A 61 1.74 -25.81 6.28
N PHE A 62 1.54 -26.15 5.01
CA PHE A 62 1.93 -25.33 3.87
C PHE A 62 0.79 -24.38 3.53
N ILE A 63 1.08 -23.08 3.50
CA ILE A 63 0.10 -22.02 3.28
C ILE A 63 0.43 -21.30 1.97
N PHE A 64 -0.49 -21.37 1.00
CA PHE A 64 -0.39 -20.68 -0.29
C PHE A 64 -1.40 -19.52 -0.29
N GLN A 65 -0.93 -18.33 0.04
CA GLN A 65 -1.77 -17.15 0.19
C GLN A 65 -2.18 -16.58 -1.17
N PRO A 66 -3.49 -16.37 -1.45
CA PRO A 66 -3.98 -15.61 -2.60
C PRO A 66 -4.08 -14.11 -2.29
N ALA A 67 -4.31 -13.28 -3.31
CA ALA A 67 -4.69 -11.87 -3.21
C ALA A 67 -3.83 -11.06 -2.22
N GLU A 68 -2.49 -11.19 -2.31
CA GLU A 68 -1.54 -10.41 -1.50
C GLU A 68 -1.38 -9.00 -2.06
N GLU A 69 -1.37 -8.86 -3.39
CA GLU A 69 -1.19 -7.60 -4.11
C GLU A 69 -2.48 -6.74 -4.19
N GLY A 70 -3.57 -7.25 -3.66
CA GLY A 70 -4.87 -6.62 -3.61
C GLY A 70 -5.99 -7.60 -3.91
N SER A 71 -7.11 -7.44 -3.22
CA SER A 71 -8.33 -8.21 -3.45
C SER A 71 -9.23 -7.51 -4.46
N PRO A 72 -10.11 -8.24 -5.14
CA PRO A 72 -11.18 -7.62 -5.93
C PRO A 72 -12.02 -6.65 -5.10
N PRO A 73 -12.68 -5.66 -5.74
CA PRO A 73 -13.54 -4.71 -5.04
C PRO A 73 -14.58 -5.39 -4.16
N GLY A 74 -14.64 -5.02 -2.88
CA GLY A 74 -15.58 -5.59 -1.91
C GLY A 74 -15.16 -6.92 -1.30
N GLU A 75 -13.99 -7.45 -1.64
CA GLU A 75 -13.41 -8.64 -1.04
C GLU A 75 -12.26 -8.29 -0.09
N GLU A 76 -11.98 -9.20 0.84
CA GLU A 76 -10.88 -9.05 1.81
C GLU A 76 -9.56 -9.55 1.20
N GLY A 77 -8.43 -9.01 1.68
CA GLY A 77 -7.11 -9.53 1.33
C GLY A 77 -6.94 -10.99 1.75
N GLY A 78 -6.22 -11.78 0.95
CA GLY A 78 -6.13 -13.21 1.12
C GLY A 78 -5.59 -13.65 2.48
N ALA A 79 -4.63 -12.94 3.06
CA ALA A 79 -4.11 -13.26 4.41
C ALA A 79 -5.20 -13.11 5.47
N GLU A 80 -5.96 -12.02 5.44
CA GLU A 80 -7.03 -11.75 6.40
C GLU A 80 -8.15 -12.77 6.30
N LEU A 81 -8.58 -13.10 5.08
CA LEU A 81 -9.60 -14.12 4.80
C LEU A 81 -9.14 -15.49 5.31
N MET A 82 -7.91 -15.93 4.99
CA MET A 82 -7.38 -17.21 5.45
C MET A 82 -7.28 -17.29 6.96
N VAL A 83 -6.94 -16.20 7.65
CA VAL A 83 -6.93 -16.16 9.13
C VAL A 83 -8.34 -16.31 9.67
N LYS A 84 -9.34 -15.63 9.09
CA LYS A 84 -10.76 -15.79 9.47
C LYS A 84 -11.29 -17.21 9.22
N GLU A 85 -10.79 -17.89 8.18
CA GLU A 85 -11.11 -19.30 7.87
C GLU A 85 -10.33 -20.30 8.72
N GLY A 86 -9.52 -19.83 9.69
CA GLY A 86 -8.86 -20.69 10.68
C GLY A 86 -7.51 -21.24 10.24
N VAL A 87 -6.85 -20.68 9.21
CA VAL A 87 -5.54 -21.17 8.75
C VAL A 87 -4.48 -21.19 9.85
N MET A 88 -4.60 -20.30 10.84
CA MET A 88 -3.69 -20.17 11.97
C MET A 88 -4.06 -21.05 13.17
N GLU A 89 -5.16 -21.81 13.11
CA GLU A 89 -5.53 -22.72 14.19
C GLU A 89 -4.51 -23.86 14.36
N GLY A 90 -4.00 -24.02 15.59
CA GLY A 90 -2.97 -25.00 15.92
C GLY A 90 -1.59 -24.70 15.34
N VAL A 91 -1.32 -23.46 14.92
CA VAL A 91 -0.01 -23.02 14.43
C VAL A 91 0.74 -22.30 15.55
N ASP A 92 1.87 -22.85 15.98
CA ASP A 92 2.73 -22.24 17.00
C ASP A 92 3.69 -21.21 16.40
N VAL A 93 4.18 -21.44 15.17
CA VAL A 93 5.15 -20.60 14.48
C VAL A 93 4.81 -20.54 12.99
N VAL A 94 4.91 -19.35 12.38
CA VAL A 94 4.78 -19.16 10.95
C VAL A 94 6.07 -18.58 10.38
N PHE A 95 6.48 -19.09 9.21
CA PHE A 95 7.58 -18.56 8.42
C PHE A 95 7.05 -17.98 7.13
N GLY A 96 7.55 -16.81 6.74
CA GLY A 96 7.29 -16.18 5.47
C GLY A 96 8.58 -15.60 4.89
N LEU A 97 8.68 -15.60 3.57
CA LEU A 97 9.79 -15.01 2.83
C LEU A 97 9.24 -14.06 1.77
N HIS A 98 10.03 -13.06 1.43
CA HIS A 98 9.81 -12.26 0.23
C HIS A 98 11.13 -12.13 -0.54
N ILE A 99 11.10 -12.37 -1.86
CA ILE A 99 12.26 -12.16 -2.71
C ILE A 99 12.59 -10.68 -2.80
N GLY A 100 13.86 -10.32 -2.73
CA GLY A 100 14.34 -8.95 -2.86
C GLY A 100 15.27 -8.79 -4.06
N ALA A 101 14.89 -7.96 -5.03
CA ALA A 101 15.73 -7.72 -6.22
C ALA A 101 17.10 -7.11 -5.90
N GLY A 102 17.25 -6.49 -4.72
CA GLY A 102 18.52 -5.94 -4.24
C GLY A 102 19.38 -6.89 -3.42
N THR A 103 18.87 -8.08 -3.07
CA THR A 103 19.56 -9.06 -2.22
C THR A 103 20.33 -10.04 -3.08
N TYR A 104 21.63 -10.28 -2.76
CA TYR A 104 22.46 -11.21 -3.51
C TYR A 104 21.97 -12.66 -3.36
N VAL A 105 22.03 -13.42 -4.46
CA VAL A 105 21.71 -14.85 -4.45
C VAL A 105 22.58 -15.59 -3.42
N GLY A 106 21.93 -16.47 -2.64
CA GLY A 106 22.60 -17.22 -1.57
C GLY A 106 22.61 -16.49 -0.21
N THR A 107 22.02 -15.30 -0.12
CA THR A 107 21.85 -14.57 1.15
C THR A 107 20.40 -14.50 1.57
N ILE A 108 20.18 -14.49 2.89
CA ILE A 108 18.89 -14.24 3.52
C ILE A 108 19.07 -13.05 4.44
N GLU A 109 18.26 -12.04 4.25
CA GLU A 109 18.24 -10.86 5.11
C GLU A 109 17.09 -10.99 6.12
N TYR A 110 17.33 -10.64 7.36
CA TYR A 110 16.30 -10.57 8.38
C TYR A 110 16.51 -9.37 9.31
N LYS A 111 15.45 -8.94 9.94
CA LYS A 111 15.48 -7.85 10.92
C LYS A 111 14.60 -8.21 12.10
N PRO A 112 15.09 -8.09 13.34
CA PRO A 112 14.25 -8.17 14.52
C PRO A 112 13.12 -7.13 14.46
N MET A 113 11.93 -7.46 14.95
CA MET A 113 10.73 -6.63 14.88
C MET A 113 10.15 -6.55 13.45
N GLY A 114 9.52 -5.44 13.09
CA GLY A 114 8.92 -5.25 11.77
C GLY A 114 9.94 -5.23 10.64
N MET A 115 9.95 -6.23 9.79
CA MET A 115 10.77 -6.31 8.57
C MET A 115 10.11 -5.53 7.43
N MET A 116 8.82 -5.78 7.20
CA MET A 116 8.01 -5.10 6.19
C MET A 116 7.13 -4.04 6.84
N ALA A 117 6.90 -2.94 6.15
CA ALA A 117 6.04 -1.88 6.62
C ALA A 117 4.55 -2.25 6.44
N ALA A 118 3.72 -1.84 7.39
CA ALA A 118 2.29 -1.75 7.13
C ALA A 118 2.02 -0.67 6.07
N VAL A 119 1.06 -0.94 5.21
CA VAL A 119 0.63 -0.08 4.11
C VAL A 119 -0.74 0.50 4.43
N ASP A 120 -0.88 1.81 4.33
CA ASP A 120 -2.17 2.49 4.34
C ASP A 120 -2.20 3.50 3.19
N ASP A 121 -3.07 3.29 2.25
CA ASP A 121 -3.32 4.29 1.23
C ASP A 121 -4.35 5.29 1.74
N PHE A 122 -4.30 6.50 1.20
CA PHE A 122 -5.26 7.54 1.55
C PHE A 122 -5.74 8.31 0.32
N ARG A 123 -6.96 8.81 0.44
CA ARG A 123 -7.56 9.76 -0.48
C ARG A 123 -8.06 10.97 0.29
N ILE A 124 -7.74 12.17 -0.20
CA ILE A 124 -8.24 13.44 0.32
C ILE A 124 -8.93 14.16 -0.83
N VAL A 125 -10.17 14.55 -0.63
CA VAL A 125 -10.88 15.47 -1.52
C VAL A 125 -11.06 16.80 -0.80
N LEU A 126 -10.52 17.85 -1.38
CA LEU A 126 -10.68 19.22 -0.91
C LEU A 126 -11.78 19.91 -1.70
N LYS A 127 -12.83 20.35 -1.01
CA LYS A 127 -13.91 21.15 -1.58
C LYS A 127 -13.69 22.62 -1.23
N GLY A 128 -13.54 23.43 -2.25
CA GLY A 128 -13.39 24.86 -2.17
C GLY A 128 -14.61 25.58 -2.77
N LYS A 129 -14.33 26.72 -3.38
CA LYS A 129 -15.30 27.50 -4.12
C LYS A 129 -14.68 28.10 -5.36
N GLN A 130 -15.23 27.79 -6.52
CA GLN A 130 -14.75 28.29 -7.82
C GLN A 130 -14.79 29.83 -7.89
N ALA A 131 -13.75 30.40 -8.48
CA ALA A 131 -13.66 31.82 -8.76
C ALA A 131 -12.73 32.12 -9.93
N HIS A 132 -12.82 33.35 -10.47
CA HIS A 132 -11.83 33.81 -11.44
C HIS A 132 -10.48 34.02 -10.76
N GLY A 133 -9.38 33.58 -11.38
CA GLY A 133 -8.04 33.64 -10.79
C GLY A 133 -7.54 35.05 -10.45
N SER A 134 -8.09 36.09 -11.09
CA SER A 134 -7.77 37.48 -10.74
C SER A 134 -8.62 38.07 -9.60
N ALA A 135 -9.63 37.32 -9.11
CA ALA A 135 -10.50 37.72 -8.01
C ALA A 135 -10.60 36.59 -6.93
N PRO A 136 -9.46 36.14 -6.37
CA PRO A 136 -9.41 34.99 -5.46
C PRO A 136 -10.23 35.19 -4.19
N TRP A 137 -10.45 36.42 -3.75
CA TRP A 137 -11.28 36.74 -2.57
C TRP A 137 -12.76 36.36 -2.71
N LEU A 138 -13.23 36.03 -3.91
CA LEU A 138 -14.62 35.55 -4.17
C LEU A 138 -14.74 34.02 -4.06
N GLY A 139 -13.61 33.31 -4.00
CA GLY A 139 -13.52 31.86 -3.96
C GLY A 139 -12.91 31.32 -2.68
N ILE A 140 -12.70 30.01 -2.67
CA ILE A 140 -11.89 29.25 -1.70
C ILE A 140 -10.99 28.35 -2.51
N ASP A 141 -9.68 28.54 -2.40
CA ASP A 141 -8.69 27.90 -3.29
C ASP A 141 -8.23 26.54 -2.73
N PRO A 142 -8.66 25.41 -3.31
CA PRO A 142 -8.23 24.10 -2.86
C PRO A 142 -6.78 23.78 -3.29
N ILE A 143 -6.23 24.47 -4.32
CA ILE A 143 -4.83 24.25 -4.76
C ILE A 143 -3.87 24.83 -3.70
N VAL A 144 -4.08 26.05 -3.26
CA VAL A 144 -3.27 26.65 -2.19
C VAL A 144 -3.42 25.88 -0.89
N THR A 145 -4.66 25.45 -0.57
CA THR A 145 -4.93 24.62 0.59
C THR A 145 -4.18 23.28 0.54
N SER A 146 -4.15 22.62 -0.62
CA SER A 146 -3.43 21.35 -0.80
C SER A 146 -1.93 21.48 -0.58
N ALA A 147 -1.31 22.56 -1.07
CA ALA A 147 0.11 22.83 -0.88
C ALA A 147 0.46 22.97 0.62
N GLN A 148 -0.38 23.66 1.39
CA GLN A 148 -0.20 23.77 2.83
C GLN A 148 -0.38 22.42 3.55
N ILE A 149 -1.39 21.62 3.15
CA ILE A 149 -1.61 20.29 3.69
C ILE A 149 -0.37 19.42 3.45
N ILE A 150 0.16 19.38 2.24
CA ILE A 150 1.34 18.59 1.90
C ILE A 150 2.52 18.94 2.80
N ASN A 151 2.82 20.24 2.94
CA ASN A 151 3.90 20.71 3.81
C ASN A 151 3.67 20.33 5.27
N ASN A 152 2.45 20.50 5.76
CA ASN A 152 2.09 20.21 7.14
C ASN A 152 2.13 18.69 7.44
N LEU A 153 1.74 17.84 6.49
CA LEU A 153 1.80 16.38 6.64
C LEU A 153 3.24 15.89 6.85
N GLN A 154 4.26 16.54 6.24
CA GLN A 154 5.67 16.18 6.48
C GLN A 154 6.08 16.39 7.95
N THR A 155 5.40 17.26 8.68
CA THR A 155 5.68 17.48 10.10
C THR A 155 5.28 16.29 10.98
N ILE A 156 4.43 15.41 10.52
CA ILE A 156 4.06 14.20 11.27
C ILE A 156 5.32 13.37 11.51
N VAL A 157 6.03 13.02 10.42
CA VAL A 157 7.24 12.20 10.48
C VAL A 157 8.36 12.96 11.19
N SER A 158 8.62 14.21 10.79
CA SER A 158 9.77 14.95 11.26
C SER A 158 9.63 15.55 12.67
N ARG A 159 8.41 15.69 13.23
CA ARG A 159 8.16 16.41 14.51
C ARG A 159 7.24 15.68 15.48
N SER A 160 6.46 14.70 15.04
CA SER A 160 5.44 14.08 15.91
C SER A 160 5.73 12.62 16.25
N LEU A 161 6.49 11.90 15.41
CA LEU A 161 6.79 10.49 15.61
C LEU A 161 8.19 10.28 16.21
N ARG A 162 8.30 9.26 17.06
CA ARG A 162 9.59 8.85 17.64
C ARG A 162 10.36 7.96 16.65
N LEU A 163 11.09 8.56 15.72
CA LEU A 163 11.84 7.85 14.67
C LEU A 163 12.95 6.94 15.21
N THR A 164 13.38 7.11 16.47
CA THR A 164 14.30 6.18 17.13
C THR A 164 13.64 4.86 17.54
N LYS A 165 12.29 4.78 17.56
CA LYS A 165 11.53 3.55 17.79
C LYS A 165 11.36 2.76 16.48
N ALA A 166 10.87 3.41 15.45
CA ALA A 166 10.65 2.82 14.14
C ALA A 166 10.56 3.89 13.04
N ALA A 167 10.78 3.51 11.80
CA ALA A 167 10.61 4.38 10.65
C ALA A 167 9.12 4.58 10.30
N ALA A 168 8.82 5.71 9.67
CA ALA A 168 7.53 5.99 9.06
C ALA A 168 7.70 6.89 7.83
N VAL A 169 6.79 6.76 6.87
CA VAL A 169 6.77 7.58 5.64
C VAL A 169 5.35 8.03 5.37
N VAL A 170 5.19 9.27 4.91
CA VAL A 170 3.95 9.83 4.38
C VAL A 170 4.24 10.46 3.03
N THR A 171 3.60 9.95 1.98
CA THR A 171 3.81 10.43 0.61
C THR A 171 2.47 10.80 -0.01
N VAL A 172 2.36 12.02 -0.56
CA VAL A 172 1.32 12.36 -1.52
C VAL A 172 1.87 12.03 -2.90
N GLY A 173 1.29 11.01 -3.54
CA GLY A 173 1.78 10.47 -4.82
C GLY A 173 1.14 11.13 -6.04
N SER A 174 -0.08 11.66 -5.90
CA SER A 174 -0.76 12.35 -6.98
C SER A 174 -1.67 13.48 -6.50
N ILE A 175 -1.88 14.47 -7.37
CA ILE A 175 -2.78 15.60 -7.16
C ILE A 175 -3.51 15.85 -8.47
N HIS A 176 -4.83 15.94 -8.40
CA HIS A 176 -5.68 16.21 -9.55
C HIS A 176 -6.66 17.34 -9.23
N GLY A 177 -6.64 18.41 -10.03
CA GLY A 177 -7.55 19.54 -9.86
C GLY A 177 -7.21 20.69 -10.81
N GLY A 178 -8.23 21.47 -11.13
CA GLY A 178 -8.10 22.61 -12.05
C GLY A 178 -8.16 22.21 -13.53
N VAL A 179 -8.67 23.13 -14.35
CA VAL A 179 -8.84 22.94 -15.81
C VAL A 179 -8.22 24.08 -16.65
N ARG A 180 -8.03 25.25 -16.06
CA ARG A 180 -7.45 26.44 -16.74
C ARG A 180 -6.67 27.31 -15.76
N SER A 181 -5.63 27.94 -16.26
CA SER A 181 -4.72 28.80 -15.48
C SER A 181 -5.38 30.01 -14.80
N ASN A 182 -6.53 30.47 -15.29
CA ASN A 182 -7.25 31.63 -14.75
C ASN A 182 -8.53 31.28 -13.97
N ILE A 183 -8.69 30.01 -13.55
CA ILE A 183 -9.84 29.54 -12.78
C ILE A 183 -9.35 28.83 -11.51
N ILE A 184 -9.81 29.30 -10.34
CA ILE A 184 -9.71 28.57 -9.09
C ILE A 184 -10.72 27.43 -9.16
N PRO A 185 -10.33 26.15 -9.02
CA PRO A 185 -11.26 25.04 -9.12
C PRO A 185 -12.18 24.94 -7.89
N GLU A 186 -13.28 24.23 -8.04
CA GLU A 186 -14.18 23.92 -6.92
C GLU A 186 -13.68 22.76 -6.08
N GLU A 187 -12.97 21.81 -6.68
CA GLU A 187 -12.50 20.59 -6.04
C GLU A 187 -11.07 20.24 -6.46
N LEU A 188 -10.37 19.55 -5.55
CA LEU A 188 -9.04 18.98 -5.79
C LEU A 188 -8.92 17.65 -5.05
N GLU A 189 -8.36 16.63 -5.71
CA GLU A 189 -8.09 15.33 -5.13
C GLU A 189 -6.59 15.12 -4.90
N MET A 190 -6.25 14.49 -3.78
CA MET A 190 -4.90 13.98 -3.50
C MET A 190 -4.98 12.51 -3.14
N LEU A 191 -4.09 11.70 -3.72
CA LEU A 191 -3.87 10.29 -3.38
C LEU A 191 -2.47 10.11 -2.84
N GLY A 192 -2.32 9.20 -1.89
CA GLY A 192 -1.02 8.92 -1.32
C GLY A 192 -0.97 7.70 -0.45
N THR A 193 0.20 7.45 0.12
CA THR A 193 0.46 6.25 0.90
C THR A 193 1.20 6.57 2.19
N ILE A 194 0.94 5.76 3.20
CA ILE A 194 1.60 5.77 4.50
C ILE A 194 2.27 4.42 4.69
N ARG A 195 3.51 4.45 5.21
CA ARG A 195 4.26 3.24 5.59
C ARG A 195 4.66 3.35 7.05
N THR A 196 4.41 2.31 7.85
CA THR A 196 4.77 2.27 9.27
C THR A 196 5.26 0.89 9.68
N PHE A 197 6.18 0.84 10.67
CA PHE A 197 6.74 -0.41 11.20
C PHE A 197 6.33 -0.68 12.66
N ASP A 198 5.50 0.19 13.24
CA ASP A 198 5.06 0.08 14.64
C ASP A 198 3.57 0.41 14.74
N PRO A 199 2.74 -0.46 15.34
CA PRO A 199 1.29 -0.27 15.41
C PRO A 199 0.86 0.99 16.19
N GLU A 200 1.57 1.35 17.27
CA GLU A 200 1.23 2.55 18.05
C GLU A 200 1.55 3.82 17.26
N MET A 201 2.70 3.83 16.56
CA MET A 201 3.07 4.93 15.68
C MET A 201 2.07 5.07 14.52
N ARG A 202 1.54 3.96 13.98
CA ARG A 202 0.47 3.97 12.94
C ARG A 202 -0.78 4.68 13.45
N ILE A 203 -1.26 4.31 14.64
CA ILE A 203 -2.44 4.93 15.27
C ILE A 203 -2.19 6.43 15.50
N GLN A 204 -1.03 6.79 16.05
CA GLN A 204 -0.65 8.19 16.27
C GLN A 204 -0.60 8.97 14.95
N LEU A 205 -0.01 8.38 13.90
CA LEU A 205 0.11 9.00 12.59
C LEU A 205 -1.28 9.26 11.98
N HIS A 206 -2.17 8.27 11.97
CA HIS A 206 -3.54 8.42 11.45
C HIS A 206 -4.31 9.54 12.17
N LYS A 207 -4.19 9.62 13.49
CA LYS A 207 -4.81 10.69 14.27
C LYS A 207 -4.26 12.08 13.89
N ARG A 208 -2.93 12.20 13.79
CA ARG A 208 -2.27 13.46 13.40
C ARG A 208 -2.61 13.85 11.97
N PHE A 209 -2.62 12.89 11.06
CA PHE A 209 -2.98 13.09 9.66
C PHE A 209 -4.36 13.74 9.53
N ARG A 210 -5.39 13.12 10.12
CA ARG A 210 -6.76 13.67 10.10
C ARG A 210 -6.84 15.06 10.73
N THR A 211 -6.14 15.28 11.84
CA THR A 211 -6.11 16.59 12.50
C THR A 211 -5.49 17.65 11.58
N ILE A 212 -4.34 17.39 10.98
CA ILE A 212 -3.64 18.34 10.11
C ILE A 212 -4.49 18.68 8.89
N VAL A 213 -5.01 17.66 8.20
CA VAL A 213 -5.82 17.87 6.99
C VAL A 213 -7.05 18.71 7.30
N ASN A 214 -7.83 18.34 8.32
CA ASN A 214 -9.06 19.06 8.68
C ASN A 214 -8.77 20.47 9.17
N SER A 215 -7.76 20.67 10.02
CA SER A 215 -7.42 22.00 10.55
C SER A 215 -6.91 22.92 9.45
N THR A 216 -6.07 22.42 8.54
CA THR A 216 -5.57 23.23 7.42
C THR A 216 -6.68 23.56 6.43
N ALA A 217 -7.56 22.63 6.09
CA ALA A 217 -8.72 22.89 5.23
C ALA A 217 -9.62 23.95 5.86
N THR A 218 -9.99 23.78 7.14
CA THR A 218 -10.85 24.71 7.86
C THR A 218 -10.25 26.11 7.94
N SER A 219 -8.94 26.24 8.20
CA SER A 219 -8.27 27.55 8.27
C SER A 219 -8.28 28.31 6.95
N ASN A 220 -8.42 27.60 5.84
CA ASN A 220 -8.55 28.17 4.49
C ASN A 220 -10.02 28.30 4.03
N GLY A 221 -10.99 27.96 4.87
CA GLY A 221 -12.41 27.95 4.52
C GLY A 221 -12.84 26.77 3.64
N ALA A 222 -11.96 25.83 3.37
CA ALA A 222 -12.25 24.61 2.58
C ALA A 222 -12.79 23.48 3.46
N ILE A 223 -13.39 22.48 2.81
CA ILE A 223 -13.85 21.24 3.45
C ILE A 223 -12.94 20.10 2.94
N ALA A 224 -12.51 19.23 3.84
CA ALA A 224 -11.75 18.05 3.50
C ALA A 224 -12.57 16.77 3.76
N GLU A 225 -12.66 15.92 2.75
CA GLU A 225 -13.16 14.54 2.88
C GLU A 225 -11.95 13.60 2.87
N ILE A 226 -11.83 12.76 3.91
CA ILE A 226 -10.64 11.91 4.11
C ILE A 226 -11.08 10.45 4.16
N GLN A 227 -10.55 9.66 3.25
CA GLN A 227 -10.57 8.20 3.30
C GLN A 227 -9.18 7.74 3.70
N LEU A 228 -9.10 7.02 4.83
CA LEU A 228 -7.85 6.47 5.39
C LEU A 228 -8.20 5.34 6.37
N PRO A 229 -7.84 4.08 6.12
CA PRO A 229 -7.24 3.63 4.86
C PRO A 229 -8.20 3.81 3.66
N TYR A 230 -7.64 3.85 2.47
CA TYR A 230 -8.35 3.96 1.19
C TYR A 230 -8.02 2.75 0.32
N SER A 231 -9.04 2.10 -0.24
CA SER A 231 -8.89 1.11 -1.30
C SER A 231 -9.32 1.72 -2.62
N ALA A 232 -8.41 1.79 -3.56
CA ALA A 232 -8.60 2.37 -4.90
C ALA A 232 -9.15 1.33 -5.90
N HIS A 233 -10.16 0.56 -5.51
CA HIS A 233 -10.70 -0.52 -6.36
C HIS A 233 -12.05 -0.17 -6.92
#